data_e2f225bbf1743b7426021a3c4d24e669
#
_entry.id   e2f225bbf1743b7426021a3c4d24e669
#
_cell.length_a   1.000
_cell.length_b   1.000
_cell.length_c   1.000
_cell.angle_alpha   90.00
_cell.angle_beta   90.00
_cell.angle_gamma   90.00
#
_symmetry.space_group_name_H-M   'P 1'
#
loop_
_entity.id
_entity.type
_entity.pdbx_description
1 polymer ?
#
loop_
_entity_poly.entity_id
_entity_poly.type
_entity_poly.pdbx_seq_one_letter_code
_entity_poly.pdbx_strand_id
1 'polypeptide(L)'
;MSDAKIKRVTACSVFLFNGTEGKLRGVARIVLYDDIQLTGLRIYEGSGGGLFVSYPNDPYYKGEEYRQLFYPVSKEARDEIQDRILEQYHKDLSEVL
;
A
#
# COMPACT_ATOMS: atom_id res chain seq x y z
N MET A 1 7.33 0.14 29.15
CA MET A 1 7.72 0.15 28.26
C MET A 1 7.19 0.86 27.27
N SER A 2 7.65 1.55 27.00
CA SER A 2 7.15 2.43 26.15
C SER A 2 7.22 2.06 24.77
N ASP A 3 7.36 0.88 24.53
CA ASP A 3 7.49 0.52 23.23
C ASP A 3 6.23 0.23 22.55
N ALA A 4 5.16 0.70 23.06
CA ALA A 4 3.91 0.59 22.38
C ALA A 4 4.04 1.37 21.12
N LYS A 5 4.32 0.71 20.04
CA LYS A 5 4.30 1.35 18.76
C LYS A 5 2.87 1.81 18.50
N ILE A 6 2.74 3.05 18.07
CA ILE A 6 1.46 3.53 17.64
C ILE A 6 1.13 2.76 16.38
N LYS A 7 0.04 2.03 16.41
CA LYS A 7 -0.37 1.26 15.26
C LYS A 7 -1.32 2.12 14.46
N ARG A 8 -0.82 2.71 13.41
CA ARG A 8 -1.62 3.57 12.55
C ARG A 8 -2.62 2.78 11.72
N VAL A 9 -2.14 1.69 11.12
CA VAL A 9 -2.99 0.87 10.26
C VAL A 9 -3.75 -0.11 11.13
N THR A 10 -5.08 0.08 11.21
CA THR A 10 -5.92 -0.75 12.06
C THR A 10 -6.69 -1.79 11.28
N ALA A 11 -6.76 -1.66 9.96
CA ALA A 11 -7.33 -2.70 9.10
C ALA A 11 -6.71 -2.58 7.72
N CYS A 12 -6.63 -3.70 7.03
CA CYS A 12 -6.05 -3.74 5.70
C CYS A 12 -6.70 -4.86 4.90
N SER A 13 -7.03 -4.56 3.66
CA SER A 13 -7.47 -5.62 2.75
C SER A 13 -6.77 -5.41 1.41
N VAL A 14 -6.51 -6.52 0.72
CA VAL A 14 -5.81 -6.51 -0.55
C VAL A 14 -6.64 -7.27 -1.57
N PHE A 15 -6.76 -6.69 -2.76
CA PHE A 15 -7.39 -7.36 -3.87
C PHE A 15 -6.26 -7.80 -4.79
N LEU A 16 -6.08 -9.09 -4.94
CA LEU A 16 -4.99 -9.63 -5.75
C LEU A 16 -5.27 -9.45 -7.23
N PHE A 17 -4.27 -8.99 -7.95
CA PHE A 17 -4.40 -8.80 -9.38
C PHE A 17 -3.69 -9.93 -10.09
N ASN A 18 -4.43 -10.66 -10.93
CA ASN A 18 -3.93 -11.84 -11.57
C ASN A 18 -3.50 -11.60 -12.97
N GLY A 19 -3.37 -10.36 -13.42
CA GLY A 19 -2.95 -10.04 -14.76
C GLY A 19 -1.51 -10.49 -15.02
N THR A 20 -1.28 -10.93 -16.22
CA THR A 20 0.04 -11.38 -16.59
C THR A 20 0.87 -10.29 -17.23
N GLU A 21 0.26 -9.15 -17.56
CA GLU A 21 0.95 -8.04 -18.14
C GLU A 21 1.21 -6.96 -17.12
N GLY A 22 2.34 -6.31 -17.23
CA GLY A 22 2.70 -5.21 -16.36
C GLY A 22 3.20 -5.68 -15.01
N LYS A 23 3.39 -4.73 -14.11
CA LYS A 23 4.00 -4.96 -12.82
C LYS A 23 3.01 -4.86 -11.65
N LEU A 24 1.75 -4.58 -11.94
CA LEU A 24 0.75 -4.44 -10.90
C LEU A 24 0.39 -5.81 -10.33
N ARG A 25 0.50 -5.97 -9.03
CA ARG A 25 0.25 -7.24 -8.35
C ARG A 25 -0.96 -7.21 -7.44
N GLY A 26 -1.44 -6.03 -7.08
CA GLY A 26 -2.62 -5.93 -6.24
C GLY A 26 -2.98 -4.50 -5.95
N VAL A 27 -4.17 -4.31 -5.38
CA VAL A 27 -4.64 -3.01 -4.93
C VAL A 27 -5.05 -3.15 -3.47
N ALA A 28 -4.66 -2.19 -2.66
CA ALA A 28 -4.89 -2.27 -1.22
C ALA A 28 -5.79 -1.16 -0.73
N ARG A 29 -6.46 -1.45 0.37
CA ARG A 29 -7.28 -0.50 1.09
C ARG A 29 -6.90 -0.63 2.55
N ILE A 30 -6.66 0.48 3.21
CA ILE A 30 -6.30 0.48 4.62
C ILE A 30 -7.20 1.41 5.40
N VAL A 31 -7.32 1.15 6.68
CA VAL A 31 -7.99 2.04 7.61
C VAL A 31 -6.94 2.51 8.61
N LEU A 32 -6.91 3.82 8.86
CA LEU A 32 -6.00 4.42 9.83
C LEU A 32 -6.78 4.81 11.07
N TYR A 33 -6.28 4.40 12.23
CA TYR A 33 -6.84 4.78 13.54
C TYR A 33 -8.32 4.46 13.68
N ASP A 34 -8.81 3.46 12.97
CA ASP A 34 -10.23 3.10 12.93
C ASP A 34 -11.12 4.23 12.40
N ASP A 35 -10.53 5.28 11.88
CA ASP A 35 -11.27 6.48 11.50
C ASP A 35 -11.25 6.83 10.03
N ILE A 36 -10.16 6.55 9.34
CA ILE A 36 -9.98 7.02 7.97
C ILE A 36 -9.65 5.86 7.06
N GLN A 37 -10.42 5.69 5.99
CA GLN A 37 -10.12 4.66 5.01
C GLN A 37 -9.46 5.27 3.78
N LEU A 38 -8.36 4.68 3.38
CA LEU A 38 -7.65 5.09 2.17
C LEU A 38 -7.70 3.93 1.17
N THR A 39 -8.01 4.25 -0.06
CA THR A 39 -8.10 3.25 -1.12
C THR A 39 -7.18 3.62 -2.27
N GLY A 40 -6.99 2.70 -3.19
CA GLY A 40 -6.19 3.01 -4.37
C GLY A 40 -4.69 2.83 -4.20
N LEU A 41 -4.26 2.28 -3.08
CA LEU A 41 -2.85 1.95 -2.92
C LEU A 41 -2.55 0.75 -3.81
N ARG A 42 -1.44 0.77 -4.51
CA ARG A 42 -1.12 -0.29 -5.46
C ARG A 42 0.15 -1.01 -5.08
N ILE A 43 0.17 -2.30 -5.32
CA ILE A 43 1.34 -3.13 -5.07
C ILE A 43 1.96 -3.44 -6.41
N TYR A 44 3.20 -3.00 -6.60
CA TYR A 44 3.94 -3.23 -7.83
C TYR A 44 5.16 -4.09 -7.57
N GLU A 45 5.57 -4.79 -8.60
CA GLU A 45 6.83 -5.51 -8.57
C GLU A 45 7.90 -4.65 -9.25
N GLY A 46 8.98 -4.40 -8.55
CA GLY A 46 10.09 -3.63 -9.11
C GLY A 46 10.98 -4.47 -10.00
N SER A 47 11.94 -3.82 -10.64
CA SER A 47 12.82 -4.48 -11.60
C SER A 47 13.66 -5.59 -10.97
N GLY A 48 13.92 -5.53 -9.69
CA GLY A 48 14.67 -6.59 -9.01
C GLY A 48 13.79 -7.69 -8.43
N GLY A 49 12.48 -7.67 -8.70
CA GLY A 49 11.56 -8.66 -8.18
C GLY A 49 10.96 -8.32 -6.84
N GLY A 50 11.43 -7.29 -6.19
CA GLY A 50 10.87 -6.86 -4.90
C GLY A 50 9.56 -6.14 -5.08
N LEU A 51 8.72 -6.19 -4.07
CA LEU A 51 7.41 -5.54 -4.11
C LEU A 51 7.47 -4.20 -3.38
N PHE A 52 6.69 -3.25 -3.87
CA PHE A 52 6.58 -1.98 -3.18
C PHE A 52 5.16 -1.42 -3.33
N VAL A 53 4.80 -0.51 -2.43
CA VAL A 53 3.49 0.11 -2.41
C VAL A 53 3.59 1.49 -3.04
N SER A 54 2.68 1.76 -3.97
CA SER A 54 2.59 3.06 -4.62
C SER A 54 1.30 3.74 -4.22
N TYR A 55 1.34 5.03 -4.03
CA TYR A 55 0.19 5.83 -3.61
C TYR A 55 -0.49 6.44 -4.81
N PRO A 56 -1.82 6.68 -4.74
CA PRO A 56 -2.55 7.13 -5.90
C PRO A 56 -2.15 8.54 -6.34
N ASN A 57 -2.10 8.74 -7.63
CA ASN A 57 -1.77 10.04 -8.20
C ASN A 57 -3.02 10.89 -8.36
N ASP A 58 -2.83 12.20 -8.30
CA ASP A 58 -3.91 13.15 -8.50
C ASP A 58 -4.20 13.25 -10.00
N PRO A 59 -5.36 12.80 -10.49
CA PRO A 59 -5.65 12.82 -11.92
C PRO A 59 -5.89 14.22 -12.47
N TYR A 60 -6.09 15.19 -11.58
CA TYR A 60 -6.36 16.56 -12.03
C TYR A 60 -5.13 17.45 -12.01
N TYR A 61 -4.00 16.96 -11.53
CA TYR A 61 -2.79 17.74 -11.51
C TYR A 61 -2.16 17.71 -12.91
N LYS A 62 -1.95 18.88 -13.49
CA LYS A 62 -1.42 18.99 -14.84
C LYS A 62 0.02 19.46 -14.91
N GLY A 63 0.72 19.42 -13.79
CA GLY A 63 2.14 19.75 -13.77
C GLY A 63 2.98 18.68 -14.43
N GLU A 64 4.26 18.94 -14.59
CA GLU A 64 5.15 18.00 -15.24
C GLU A 64 5.50 16.81 -14.37
N GLU A 65 5.34 16.92 -13.06
CA GLU A 65 5.64 15.84 -12.13
C GLU A 65 4.35 15.22 -11.61
N TYR A 66 4.43 13.94 -11.23
CA TYR A 66 3.28 13.29 -10.64
C TYR A 66 3.05 13.87 -9.25
N ARG A 67 1.79 14.08 -8.92
CA ARG A 67 1.41 14.54 -7.61
C ARG A 67 0.51 13.49 -6.99
N GLN A 68 0.93 12.95 -5.86
CA GLN A 68 0.14 11.93 -5.16
C GLN A 68 -0.99 12.58 -4.38
N LEU A 69 -2.16 11.91 -4.35
CA LEU A 69 -3.29 12.40 -3.61
C LEU A 69 -3.02 12.38 -2.12
N PHE A 70 -2.35 11.36 -1.66
CA PHE A 70 -1.91 11.28 -0.26
C PHE A 70 -0.68 10.40 -0.21
N TYR A 71 0.09 10.57 0.82
CA TYR A 71 1.29 9.76 1.03
C TYR A 71 1.79 9.97 2.45
N PRO A 72 2.52 9.02 3.02
CA PRO A 72 3.06 9.20 4.36
C PRO A 72 4.23 10.18 4.34
N VAL A 73 4.29 11.08 5.31
CA VAL A 73 5.36 12.06 5.37
C VAL A 73 6.48 11.64 6.32
N SER A 74 6.28 10.59 7.10
CA SER A 74 7.34 10.07 7.97
C SER A 74 7.77 8.70 7.47
N LYS A 75 9.03 8.37 7.74
CA LYS A 75 9.56 7.06 7.38
C LYS A 75 8.83 5.96 8.17
N GLU A 76 8.53 6.22 9.42
CA GLU A 76 7.84 5.25 10.27
C GLU A 76 6.46 4.90 9.72
N ALA A 77 5.71 5.91 9.28
CA ALA A 77 4.40 5.66 8.70
C ALA A 77 4.52 4.91 7.39
N ARG A 78 5.50 5.29 6.56
CA ARG A 78 5.70 4.63 5.27
C ARG A 78 6.03 3.15 5.46
N ASP A 79 6.93 2.87 6.38
CA ASP A 79 7.35 1.49 6.63
C ASP A 79 6.20 0.67 7.20
N GLU A 80 5.45 1.24 8.12
CA GLU A 80 4.32 0.54 8.72
C GLU A 80 3.25 0.21 7.67
N ILE A 81 2.91 1.16 6.82
CA ILE A 81 1.90 0.96 5.79
C ILE A 81 2.37 -0.10 4.80
N GLN A 82 3.60 0.02 4.33
CA GLN A 82 4.14 -0.93 3.37
C GLN A 82 4.22 -2.34 3.96
N ASP A 83 4.75 -2.46 5.17
CA ASP A 83 4.89 -3.76 5.82
C ASP A 83 3.53 -4.41 6.04
N ARG A 84 2.55 -3.65 6.48
CA ARG A 84 1.22 -4.19 6.74
C ARG A 84 0.52 -4.63 5.45
N ILE A 85 0.64 -3.85 4.39
CA ILE A 85 0.04 -4.19 3.10
C ILE A 85 0.71 -5.42 2.51
N LEU A 86 2.05 -5.48 2.53
CA LEU A 86 2.75 -6.61 1.96
C LEU A 86 2.54 -7.88 2.77
N GLU A 87 2.41 -7.76 4.08
CA GLU A 87 2.07 -8.90 4.92
C GLU A 87 0.72 -9.47 4.53
N GLN A 88 -0.27 -8.60 4.33
CA GLN A 88 -1.60 -9.04 3.93
C GLN A 88 -1.58 -9.65 2.52
N TYR A 89 -0.81 -9.05 1.63
CA TYR A 89 -0.65 -9.54 0.27
C TYR A 89 -0.10 -10.97 0.27
N HIS A 90 0.98 -11.20 1.01
CA HIS A 90 1.59 -12.53 1.05
C HIS A 90 0.68 -13.56 1.70
N LYS A 91 -0.05 -13.17 2.73
CA LYS A 91 -1.00 -14.05 3.38
C LYS A 91 -2.11 -14.46 2.43
N ASP A 92 -2.69 -13.49 1.74
CA ASP A 92 -3.78 -13.75 0.81
C ASP A 92 -3.30 -14.58 -0.39
N LEU A 93 -2.11 -14.29 -0.88
CA LEU A 93 -1.54 -15.02 -1.99
C LEU A 93 -1.33 -16.49 -1.62
N SER A 94 -0.84 -16.76 -0.41
CA SER A 94 -0.62 -18.14 0.00
C SER A 94 -1.93 -18.90 0.19
N GLU A 95 -3.01 -18.22 0.46
CA GLU A 95 -4.31 -18.86 0.62
C GLU A 95 -4.96 -19.27 -0.71
N VAL A 96 -4.56 -18.64 -1.81
CA VAL A 96 -5.09 -19.01 -3.12
C VAL A 96 -4.19 -20.00 -3.86
N LEU A 97 -3.05 -20.31 -3.32
CA LEU A 97 -2.14 -21.30 -3.89
C LEU A 97 -2.37 -22.70 -3.22
#